data_9dc66b36338c1ba996412e7f442bc3e7
#
_entry.id   9dc66b36338c1ba996412e7f442bc3e7
#
_cell.length_a   1.000
_cell.length_b   1.000
_cell.length_c   1.000
_cell.angle_alpha   90.00
_cell.angle_beta   90.00
_cell.angle_gamma   90.00
#
_symmetry.space_group_name_H-M   'P 1'
#
loop_
_entity.id
_entity.type
_entity.pdbx_description
1 polymer ?
#
loop_
_entity_poly.entity_id
_entity_poly.type
_entity_poly.pdbx_seq_one_letter_code
_entity_poly.pdbx_strand_id
1 'polypeptide(L)'
;HSGIPFIKPWEGAELKEKLDSVIALNPPAIGMDVDAAGLVTLRKMGRPVTPMGVAELTEVCSYLHEKGQKFIVKGIMTPSDALKAASAGCDAIVVSNHGGRILDHCPGTAEVLPRIADAVRGRMTVLVDGAVRTGVDVLKMLALGADAVLIGRPVSVAAIGGGLEGVRDYFGNIRQQFCQAMLLTGVGRVSDISSEILYQG
;
A
#
# COMPACT_ATOMS: atom_id res chain seq x y z
N HIS A 1 19.43 5.46 5.02
CA HIS A 1 17.97 5.52 4.91
C HIS A 1 17.48 4.22 4.30
N SER A 2 16.53 3.54 4.93
CA SER A 2 15.91 2.33 4.43
C SER A 2 14.61 2.68 3.70
N GLY A 3 14.45 2.18 2.47
CA GLY A 3 13.21 2.27 1.70
C GLY A 3 12.59 0.89 1.54
N ILE A 4 11.31 0.83 1.19
CA ILE A 4 10.63 -0.40 0.78
C ILE A 4 10.52 -0.36 -0.76
N PRO A 5 11.32 -1.15 -1.49
CA PRO A 5 11.22 -1.20 -2.95
C PRO A 5 9.95 -1.92 -3.37
N PHE A 6 9.27 -1.37 -4.40
CA PHE A 6 8.13 -2.02 -5.05
C PHE A 6 8.51 -2.43 -6.47
N ILE A 7 8.42 -3.72 -6.76
CA ILE A 7 8.66 -4.29 -8.09
C ILE A 7 7.34 -4.51 -8.83
N LYS A 8 7.44 -4.83 -10.12
CA LYS A 8 6.30 -5.26 -10.92
C LYS A 8 6.27 -6.78 -11.02
N PRO A 9 5.12 -7.38 -11.36
CA PRO A 9 5.01 -8.82 -11.54
C PRO A 9 5.62 -9.23 -12.91
N TRP A 10 6.95 -9.17 -13.00
CA TRP A 10 7.70 -9.53 -14.19
C TRP A 10 7.57 -11.01 -14.50
N GLU A 11 7.79 -11.39 -15.76
CA GLU A 11 7.73 -12.79 -16.17
C GLU A 11 9.08 -13.51 -16.02
N GLY A 12 9.02 -14.79 -15.67
CA GLY A 12 10.14 -15.70 -15.72
C GLY A 12 11.39 -15.25 -14.97
N ALA A 13 12.54 -15.32 -15.64
CA ALA A 13 13.84 -15.00 -15.04
C ALA A 13 13.98 -13.53 -14.60
N GLU A 14 13.28 -12.60 -15.27
CA GLU A 14 13.34 -11.18 -14.91
C GLU A 14 12.79 -10.93 -13.50
N LEU A 15 11.73 -11.63 -13.09
CA LEU A 15 11.19 -11.51 -11.74
C LEU A 15 12.26 -11.85 -10.70
N LYS A 16 12.94 -13.01 -10.90
CA LYS A 16 13.98 -13.46 -9.97
C LYS A 16 15.15 -12.48 -9.92
N GLU A 17 15.62 -12.00 -11.06
CA GLU A 17 16.69 -11.00 -11.14
C GLU A 17 16.35 -9.73 -10.38
N LYS A 18 15.10 -9.21 -10.52
CA LYS A 18 14.65 -8.03 -9.80
C LYS A 18 14.53 -8.28 -8.30
N LEU A 19 14.02 -9.45 -7.89
CA LEU A 19 13.97 -9.82 -6.47
C LEU A 19 15.39 -9.88 -5.89
N ASP A 20 16.33 -10.56 -6.53
CA ASP A 20 17.72 -10.67 -6.07
C ASP A 20 18.38 -9.28 -5.95
N SER A 21 18.14 -8.41 -6.92
CA SER A 21 18.69 -7.05 -6.91
C SER A 21 18.20 -6.19 -5.75
N VAL A 22 16.93 -6.34 -5.34
CA VAL A 22 16.36 -5.58 -4.21
C VAL A 22 16.69 -6.24 -2.87
N ILE A 23 16.77 -7.57 -2.78
CA ILE A 23 17.23 -8.31 -1.60
C ILE A 23 18.64 -7.86 -1.19
N ALA A 24 19.54 -7.68 -2.18
CA ALA A 24 20.90 -7.22 -1.94
C ALA A 24 21.00 -5.85 -1.24
N LEU A 25 19.94 -5.04 -1.27
CA LEU A 25 19.85 -3.77 -0.57
C LEU A 25 19.42 -3.92 0.90
N ASN A 26 19.09 -5.13 1.33
CA ASN A 26 18.59 -5.46 2.66
C ASN A 26 17.48 -4.50 3.16
N PRO A 27 16.37 -4.34 2.40
CA PRO A 27 15.28 -3.46 2.80
C PRO A 27 14.47 -4.08 3.94
N PRO A 28 13.68 -3.28 4.69
CA PRO A 28 12.81 -3.80 5.75
C PRO A 28 11.67 -4.69 5.23
N ALA A 29 11.28 -4.52 3.98
CA ALA A 29 10.30 -5.31 3.25
C ALA A 29 10.45 -5.08 1.75
N ILE A 30 9.87 -5.97 0.94
CA ILE A 30 9.80 -5.84 -0.52
C ILE A 30 8.33 -5.88 -0.93
N GLY A 31 7.90 -4.94 -1.76
CA GLY A 31 6.54 -4.87 -2.28
C GLY A 31 6.43 -5.29 -3.73
N MET A 32 5.23 -5.72 -4.14
CA MET A 32 4.87 -5.97 -5.54
C MET A 32 3.52 -5.34 -5.88
N ASP A 33 3.50 -4.53 -6.94
CA ASP A 33 2.25 -4.01 -7.52
C ASP A 33 1.61 -5.07 -8.42
N VAL A 34 0.76 -5.95 -7.89
CA VAL A 34 0.15 -7.04 -8.69
C VAL A 34 -0.85 -6.53 -9.71
N ASP A 35 -1.48 -5.39 -9.45
CA ASP A 35 -2.38 -4.71 -10.37
C ASP A 35 -1.65 -4.14 -11.61
N ALA A 36 -0.32 -4.01 -11.55
CA ALA A 36 0.49 -3.53 -12.66
C ALA A 36 0.44 -4.46 -13.90
N ALA A 37 0.00 -5.71 -13.75
CA ALA A 37 -0.29 -6.59 -14.86
C ALA A 37 -1.30 -5.98 -15.86
N GLY A 38 -2.18 -5.09 -15.41
CA GLY A 38 -3.13 -4.33 -16.22
C GLY A 38 -2.61 -3.01 -16.80
N LEU A 39 -1.37 -2.59 -16.48
CA LEU A 39 -0.83 -1.29 -16.94
C LEU A 39 -0.62 -1.23 -18.45
N VAL A 40 -1.44 -0.43 -19.12
CA VAL A 40 -1.36 -0.20 -20.58
C VAL A 40 0.02 0.32 -21.02
N THR A 41 0.66 1.14 -20.19
CA THR A 41 2.00 1.68 -20.48
C THR A 41 3.05 0.60 -20.55
N LEU A 42 3.06 -0.39 -19.67
CA LEU A 42 4.00 -1.51 -19.72
C LEU A 42 3.77 -2.39 -20.95
N ARG A 43 2.50 -2.63 -21.32
CA ARG A 43 2.17 -3.33 -22.56
C ARG A 43 2.70 -2.60 -23.80
N LYS A 44 2.49 -1.28 -23.88
CA LYS A 44 2.99 -0.47 -25.02
C LYS A 44 4.52 -0.45 -25.10
N MET A 45 5.20 -0.62 -23.97
CA MET A 45 6.66 -0.69 -23.90
C MET A 45 7.21 -2.10 -24.18
N GLY A 46 6.33 -3.09 -24.47
CA GLY A 46 6.75 -4.49 -24.67
C GLY A 46 7.35 -5.12 -23.42
N ARG A 47 7.03 -4.61 -22.21
CA ARG A 47 7.54 -5.14 -20.94
C ARG A 47 6.64 -6.27 -20.45
N PRO A 48 7.15 -7.51 -20.34
CA PRO A 48 6.35 -8.66 -19.94
C PRO A 48 6.03 -8.63 -18.44
N VAL A 49 4.77 -8.40 -18.12
CA VAL A 49 4.18 -8.49 -16.78
C VAL A 49 2.99 -9.41 -16.82
N THR A 50 2.83 -10.25 -15.80
CA THR A 50 1.81 -11.28 -15.74
C THR A 50 0.94 -11.14 -14.49
N PRO A 51 -0.36 -11.51 -14.55
CA PRO A 51 -1.16 -11.65 -13.35
C PRO A 51 -0.55 -12.69 -12.40
N MET A 52 -0.60 -12.41 -11.10
CA MET A 52 -0.15 -13.31 -10.04
C MET A 52 -1.34 -13.96 -9.36
N GLY A 53 -1.41 -15.29 -9.41
CA GLY A 53 -2.34 -16.09 -8.62
C GLY A 53 -1.77 -16.46 -7.26
N VAL A 54 -2.51 -17.27 -6.50
CA VAL A 54 -2.08 -17.73 -5.15
C VAL A 54 -0.80 -18.56 -5.23
N ALA A 55 -0.66 -19.40 -6.25
CA ALA A 55 0.51 -20.25 -6.40
C ALA A 55 1.79 -19.43 -6.61
N GLU A 56 1.77 -18.50 -7.57
CA GLU A 56 2.90 -17.63 -7.87
C GLU A 56 3.25 -16.72 -6.68
N LEU A 57 2.24 -16.18 -5.98
CA LEU A 57 2.47 -15.40 -4.77
C LEU A 57 3.10 -16.24 -3.65
N THR A 58 2.68 -17.51 -3.51
CA THR A 58 3.26 -18.42 -2.51
C THR A 58 4.74 -18.70 -2.81
N GLU A 59 5.09 -18.88 -4.08
CA GLU A 59 6.49 -19.05 -4.48
C GLU A 59 7.33 -17.82 -4.15
N VAL A 60 6.82 -16.62 -4.47
CA VAL A 60 7.51 -15.36 -4.13
C VAL A 60 7.63 -15.17 -2.62
N CYS A 61 6.57 -15.43 -1.84
CA CYS A 61 6.60 -15.37 -0.38
C CYS A 61 7.67 -16.31 0.19
N SER A 62 7.67 -17.58 -0.23
CA SER A 62 8.62 -18.57 0.23
C SER A 62 10.05 -18.15 -0.08
N TYR A 63 10.30 -17.72 -1.32
CA TYR A 63 11.61 -17.24 -1.74
C TYR A 63 12.11 -16.05 -0.91
N LEU A 64 11.25 -15.07 -0.63
CA LEU A 64 11.61 -13.90 0.16
C LEU A 64 11.82 -14.26 1.65
N HIS A 65 10.93 -15.10 2.21
CA HIS A 65 11.04 -15.54 3.60
C HIS A 65 12.32 -16.35 3.87
N GLU A 66 12.74 -17.21 2.94
CA GLU A 66 14.03 -17.91 3.00
C GLU A 66 15.23 -16.94 3.07
N LYS A 67 15.09 -15.74 2.53
CA LYS A 67 16.10 -14.67 2.59
C LYS A 67 15.88 -13.70 3.76
N GLY A 68 14.94 -14.00 4.66
CA GLY A 68 14.63 -13.16 5.82
C GLY A 68 13.88 -11.86 5.48
N GLN A 69 13.30 -11.76 4.27
CA GLN A 69 12.59 -10.57 3.81
C GLN A 69 11.08 -10.71 4.03
N LYS A 70 10.42 -9.58 4.31
CA LYS A 70 8.96 -9.45 4.37
C LYS A 70 8.39 -9.10 3.01
N PHE A 71 7.18 -9.61 2.71
CA PHE A 71 6.54 -9.38 1.42
C PHE A 71 5.21 -8.62 1.53
N ILE A 72 5.06 -7.57 0.70
CA ILE A 72 3.88 -6.71 0.65
C ILE A 72 3.24 -6.80 -0.73
N VAL A 73 1.97 -7.16 -0.80
CA VAL A 73 1.21 -7.18 -2.07
C VAL A 73 0.36 -5.91 -2.18
N LYS A 74 0.52 -5.16 -3.27
CA LYS A 74 -0.21 -3.93 -3.54
C LYS A 74 -1.15 -4.07 -4.74
N GLY A 75 -2.31 -3.40 -4.66
CA GLY A 75 -3.35 -3.46 -5.69
C GLY A 75 -4.56 -4.29 -5.26
N ILE A 76 -4.77 -4.45 -3.95
CA ILE A 76 -5.88 -5.23 -3.39
C ILE A 76 -7.10 -4.34 -3.24
N MET A 77 -8.22 -4.75 -3.86
CA MET A 77 -9.49 -4.01 -3.85
C MET A 77 -10.70 -4.83 -3.38
N THR A 78 -10.50 -6.11 -3.05
CA THR A 78 -11.58 -6.98 -2.55
C THR A 78 -11.16 -7.78 -1.33
N PRO A 79 -12.12 -8.13 -0.42
CA PRO A 79 -11.85 -9.05 0.68
C PRO A 79 -11.34 -10.42 0.20
N SER A 80 -11.86 -10.91 -0.93
CA SER A 80 -11.44 -12.19 -1.53
C SER A 80 -9.95 -12.17 -1.89
N ASP A 81 -9.46 -11.09 -2.50
CA ASP A 81 -8.05 -11.01 -2.89
C ASP A 81 -7.14 -10.80 -1.67
N ALA A 82 -7.61 -10.09 -0.65
CA ALA A 82 -6.90 -10.00 0.63
C ALA A 82 -6.74 -11.38 1.31
N LEU A 83 -7.79 -12.20 1.29
CA LEU A 83 -7.74 -13.56 1.81
C LEU A 83 -6.81 -14.47 1.00
N LYS A 84 -6.76 -14.31 -0.33
CA LYS A 84 -5.80 -15.02 -1.19
C LYS A 84 -4.36 -14.61 -0.87
N ALA A 85 -4.09 -13.31 -0.70
CA ALA A 85 -2.77 -12.83 -0.28
C ALA A 85 -2.37 -13.41 1.09
N ALA A 86 -3.30 -13.45 2.06
CA ALA A 86 -3.07 -14.08 3.35
C ALA A 86 -2.79 -15.58 3.24
N SER A 87 -3.51 -16.31 2.38
CA SER A 87 -3.30 -17.74 2.16
C SER A 87 -1.97 -18.05 1.45
N ALA A 88 -1.49 -17.13 0.62
CA ALA A 88 -0.17 -17.21 -0.03
C ALA A 88 1.01 -16.94 0.93
N GLY A 89 0.74 -16.46 2.16
CA GLY A 89 1.77 -16.16 3.14
C GLY A 89 2.31 -14.73 3.11
N CYS A 90 1.62 -13.79 2.42
CA CYS A 90 2.04 -12.39 2.40
C CYS A 90 1.98 -11.76 3.80
N ASP A 91 2.97 -10.93 4.14
CA ASP A 91 3.06 -10.26 5.45
C ASP A 91 2.16 -9.02 5.55
N ALA A 92 1.93 -8.36 4.42
CA ALA A 92 1.10 -7.17 4.35
C ALA A 92 0.43 -7.01 2.99
N ILE A 93 -0.64 -6.24 2.97
CA ILE A 93 -1.30 -5.77 1.75
C ILE A 93 -1.37 -4.26 1.70
N VAL A 94 -1.43 -3.71 0.48
CA VAL A 94 -1.83 -2.32 0.25
C VAL A 94 -3.18 -2.32 -0.47
N VAL A 95 -4.21 -1.82 0.20
CA VAL A 95 -5.51 -1.53 -0.43
C VAL A 95 -5.31 -0.33 -1.36
N SER A 96 -5.43 -0.57 -2.65
CA SER A 96 -5.03 0.38 -3.68
C SER A 96 -5.72 0.09 -5.01
N ASN A 97 -6.28 1.12 -5.64
CA ASN A 97 -6.71 1.11 -7.04
C ASN A 97 -5.71 1.85 -7.95
N HIS A 98 -4.45 1.98 -7.50
CA HIS A 98 -3.37 2.67 -8.22
C HIS A 98 -3.70 4.12 -8.59
N GLY A 99 -4.57 4.78 -7.79
CA GLY A 99 -5.06 6.13 -8.05
C GLY A 99 -6.00 6.21 -9.27
N GLY A 100 -6.73 5.14 -9.55
CA GLY A 100 -7.68 5.03 -10.66
C GLY A 100 -7.02 4.80 -12.04
N ARG A 101 -5.73 4.43 -12.08
CA ARG A 101 -4.96 4.34 -13.33
C ARG A 101 -4.98 2.95 -13.99
N ILE A 102 -5.46 1.93 -13.30
CA ILE A 102 -5.44 0.54 -13.79
C ILE A 102 -6.78 0.14 -14.38
N LEU A 103 -7.82 0.17 -13.56
CA LEU A 103 -9.18 -0.18 -13.93
C LEU A 103 -10.10 0.99 -13.58
N ASP A 104 -10.84 1.49 -14.57
CA ASP A 104 -11.83 2.53 -14.35
C ASP A 104 -13.08 1.96 -13.66
N HIS A 105 -13.91 2.85 -13.12
CA HIS A 105 -15.14 2.50 -12.39
C HIS A 105 -14.91 1.68 -11.10
N CYS A 106 -13.68 1.60 -10.61
CA CYS A 106 -13.42 1.04 -9.28
C CYS A 106 -13.91 1.98 -8.18
N PRO A 107 -14.42 1.45 -7.05
CA PRO A 107 -14.72 2.26 -5.89
C PRO A 107 -13.46 2.94 -5.32
N GLY A 108 -13.65 3.93 -4.48
CA GLY A 108 -12.57 4.53 -3.69
C GLY A 108 -12.01 3.53 -2.67
N THR A 109 -10.72 3.64 -2.37
CA THR A 109 -10.07 2.73 -1.41
C THR A 109 -10.68 2.86 -0.01
N ALA A 110 -11.09 4.07 0.41
CA ALA A 110 -11.80 4.30 1.68
C ALA A 110 -13.13 3.52 1.78
N GLU A 111 -13.81 3.29 0.65
CA GLU A 111 -15.09 2.58 0.60
C GLU A 111 -14.93 1.07 0.83
N VAL A 112 -13.88 0.48 0.27
CA VAL A 112 -13.63 -0.97 0.36
C VAL A 112 -12.80 -1.37 1.57
N LEU A 113 -12.00 -0.43 2.12
CA LEU A 113 -11.03 -0.67 3.19
C LEU A 113 -11.63 -1.37 4.43
N PRO A 114 -12.79 -0.96 5.00
CA PRO A 114 -13.30 -1.60 6.21
C PRO A 114 -13.54 -3.10 6.03
N ARG A 115 -14.15 -3.49 4.92
CA ARG A 115 -14.46 -4.89 4.61
C ARG A 115 -13.20 -5.72 4.35
N ILE A 116 -12.18 -5.11 3.76
CA ILE A 116 -10.88 -5.75 3.51
C ILE A 116 -10.14 -5.93 4.83
N ALA A 117 -10.04 -4.88 5.64
CA ALA A 117 -9.38 -4.91 6.94
C ALA A 117 -10.00 -5.95 7.87
N ASP A 118 -11.34 -6.01 7.93
CA ASP A 118 -12.05 -7.03 8.71
C ASP A 118 -11.73 -8.46 8.26
N ALA A 119 -11.66 -8.69 6.95
CA ALA A 119 -11.40 -10.02 6.40
C ALA A 119 -10.04 -10.60 6.79
N VAL A 120 -9.03 -9.72 7.00
CA VAL A 120 -7.65 -10.13 7.32
C VAL A 120 -7.20 -9.67 8.70
N ARG A 121 -8.11 -9.22 9.56
CA ARG A 121 -7.84 -8.72 10.90
C ARG A 121 -6.99 -9.71 11.71
N GLY A 122 -5.86 -9.23 12.24
CA GLY A 122 -4.93 -10.04 13.03
C GLY A 122 -4.12 -11.08 12.24
N ARG A 123 -4.26 -11.11 10.91
CA ARG A 123 -3.54 -12.04 10.03
C ARG A 123 -2.39 -11.39 9.28
N MET A 124 -2.51 -10.13 8.95
CA MET A 124 -1.50 -9.37 8.20
C MET A 124 -1.66 -7.87 8.43
N THR A 125 -0.63 -7.12 8.10
CA THR A 125 -0.66 -5.66 8.13
C THR A 125 -1.44 -5.13 6.92
N VAL A 126 -2.33 -4.16 7.16
CA VAL A 126 -3.15 -3.51 6.13
C VAL A 126 -2.67 -2.08 5.93
N LEU A 127 -2.11 -1.83 4.76
CA LEU A 127 -1.75 -0.49 4.31
C LEU A 127 -2.82 0.00 3.31
N VAL A 128 -2.93 1.30 3.13
CA VAL A 128 -3.86 1.89 2.16
C VAL A 128 -3.24 3.08 1.45
N ASP A 129 -3.56 3.26 0.18
CA ASP A 129 -3.34 4.51 -0.55
C ASP A 129 -4.66 4.98 -1.22
N GLY A 130 -4.57 6.08 -1.94
CA GLY A 130 -5.68 6.65 -2.71
C GLY A 130 -6.26 7.91 -2.08
N ALA A 131 -6.10 9.03 -2.78
CA ALA A 131 -6.64 10.35 -2.45
C ALA A 131 -6.23 10.95 -1.09
N VAL A 132 -5.31 10.35 -0.35
CA VAL A 132 -4.79 10.90 0.91
C VAL A 132 -3.97 12.15 0.62
N ARG A 133 -4.37 13.29 1.18
CA ARG A 133 -3.74 14.61 0.97
C ARG A 133 -3.50 15.37 2.24
N THR A 134 -4.27 15.09 3.31
CA THR A 134 -4.28 15.83 4.57
C THR A 134 -4.11 14.89 5.76
N GLY A 135 -3.75 15.45 6.92
CA GLY A 135 -3.70 14.69 8.17
C GLY A 135 -5.07 14.14 8.60
N VAL A 136 -6.16 14.83 8.19
CA VAL A 136 -7.52 14.34 8.43
C VAL A 136 -7.82 13.09 7.59
N ASP A 137 -7.32 13.03 6.34
CA ASP A 137 -7.47 11.84 5.51
C ASP A 137 -6.71 10.66 6.13
N VAL A 138 -5.51 10.90 6.69
CA VAL A 138 -4.75 9.88 7.42
C VAL A 138 -5.58 9.33 8.59
N LEU A 139 -6.16 10.22 9.44
CA LEU A 139 -6.99 9.81 10.56
C LEU A 139 -8.17 8.94 10.12
N LYS A 140 -8.86 9.35 9.05
CA LYS A 140 -10.00 8.61 8.50
C LYS A 140 -9.59 7.21 8.01
N MET A 141 -8.48 7.09 7.29
CA MET A 141 -8.01 5.78 6.79
C MET A 141 -7.62 4.84 7.94
N LEU A 142 -6.97 5.35 8.98
CA LEU A 142 -6.68 4.55 10.18
C LEU A 142 -7.98 4.13 10.88
N ALA A 143 -8.95 5.02 11.03
CA ALA A 143 -10.25 4.72 11.61
C ALA A 143 -11.07 3.69 10.80
N LEU A 144 -10.83 3.60 9.49
CA LEU A 144 -11.43 2.61 8.60
C LEU A 144 -10.70 1.25 8.63
N GLY A 145 -9.63 1.11 9.44
CA GLY A 145 -8.96 -0.16 9.70
C GLY A 145 -7.61 -0.36 9.04
N ALA A 146 -6.99 0.68 8.48
CA ALA A 146 -5.60 0.59 8.03
C ALA A 146 -4.63 0.71 9.21
N ASP A 147 -3.50 0.01 9.13
CA ASP A 147 -2.38 0.15 10.07
C ASP A 147 -1.44 1.30 9.67
N ALA A 148 -1.37 1.61 8.37
CA ALA A 148 -0.58 2.74 7.86
C ALA A 148 -1.11 3.22 6.50
N VAL A 149 -0.65 4.42 6.10
CA VAL A 149 -1.15 5.14 4.93
C VAL A 149 0.02 5.50 4.01
N LEU A 150 -0.16 5.33 2.70
CA LEU A 150 0.81 5.75 1.69
C LEU A 150 0.30 6.99 0.95
N ILE A 151 1.22 7.90 0.66
CA ILE A 151 0.93 9.15 -0.06
C ILE A 151 1.83 9.21 -1.30
N GLY A 152 1.24 9.28 -2.48
CA GLY A 152 1.98 9.31 -3.75
C GLY A 152 2.07 10.72 -4.32
N ARG A 153 1.15 11.07 -5.23
CA ARG A 153 1.17 12.31 -6.02
C ARG A 153 1.44 13.61 -5.24
N PRO A 154 0.84 13.85 -4.06
CA PRO A 154 1.14 15.07 -3.31
C PRO A 154 2.62 15.21 -2.93
N VAL A 155 3.28 14.10 -2.57
CA VAL A 155 4.73 14.09 -2.28
C VAL A 155 5.55 14.41 -3.54
N SER A 156 5.15 13.87 -4.69
CA SER A 156 5.80 14.18 -5.97
C SER A 156 5.66 15.66 -6.32
N VAL A 157 4.47 16.24 -6.12
CA VAL A 157 4.24 17.70 -6.32
C VAL A 157 5.11 18.52 -5.39
N ALA A 158 5.18 18.16 -4.11
CA ALA A 158 6.02 18.85 -3.13
C ALA A 158 7.52 18.77 -3.49
N ALA A 159 7.97 17.60 -3.96
CA ALA A 159 9.35 17.39 -4.37
C ALA A 159 9.72 18.19 -5.63
N ILE A 160 8.83 18.25 -6.62
CA ILE A 160 9.05 19.01 -7.85
C ILE A 160 8.99 20.51 -7.59
N GLY A 161 8.03 20.97 -6.77
CA GLY A 161 7.80 22.40 -6.50
C GLY A 161 8.77 23.01 -5.50
N GLY A 162 9.25 22.25 -4.51
CA GLY A 162 10.04 22.77 -3.39
C GLY A 162 11.23 21.90 -2.98
N GLY A 163 11.57 20.88 -3.76
CA GLY A 163 12.68 19.98 -3.43
C GLY A 163 12.52 19.31 -2.06
N LEU A 164 13.63 19.18 -1.35
CA LEU A 164 13.63 18.54 -0.02
C LEU A 164 12.79 19.35 0.99
N GLU A 165 12.89 20.67 0.98
CA GLU A 165 12.12 21.52 1.91
C GLU A 165 10.62 21.41 1.62
N GLY A 166 10.20 21.43 0.36
CA GLY A 166 8.79 21.21 0.01
C GLY A 166 8.22 19.90 0.54
N VAL A 167 9.02 18.82 0.49
CA VAL A 167 8.61 17.52 1.08
C VAL A 167 8.55 17.59 2.60
N ARG A 168 9.51 18.25 3.25
CA ARG A 168 9.52 18.43 4.72
C ARG A 168 8.29 19.22 5.17
N ASP A 169 8.01 20.33 4.50
CA ASP A 169 6.86 21.18 4.81
C ASP A 169 5.54 20.42 4.62
N TYR A 170 5.43 19.66 3.52
CA TYR A 170 4.24 18.85 3.28
C TYR A 170 4.00 17.83 4.40
N PHE A 171 5.02 17.07 4.80
CA PHE A 171 4.86 16.11 5.92
C PHE A 171 4.70 16.81 7.27
N GLY A 172 5.30 17.96 7.48
CA GLY A 172 5.08 18.81 8.65
C GLY A 172 3.62 19.20 8.79
N ASN A 173 3.01 19.67 7.71
CA ASN A 173 1.59 20.01 7.63
C ASN A 173 0.68 18.80 7.86
N ILE A 174 0.95 17.66 7.22
CA ILE A 174 0.21 16.41 7.46
C ILE A 174 0.22 16.04 8.95
N ARG A 175 1.41 16.07 9.57
CA ARG A 175 1.55 15.75 10.99
C ARG A 175 0.75 16.70 11.88
N GLN A 176 0.83 18.00 11.62
CA GLN A 176 0.11 19.01 12.40
C GLN A 176 -1.41 18.81 12.30
N GLN A 177 -1.92 18.64 11.08
CA GLN A 177 -3.34 18.38 10.84
C GLN A 177 -3.81 17.07 11.48
N PHE A 178 -3.00 16.02 11.42
CA PHE A 178 -3.30 14.74 12.04
C PHE A 178 -3.40 14.87 13.58
N CYS A 179 -2.42 15.50 14.22
CA CYS A 179 -2.44 15.73 15.65
C CYS A 179 -3.65 16.58 16.07
N GLN A 180 -3.96 17.63 15.31
CA GLN A 180 -5.15 18.47 15.57
C GLN A 180 -6.44 17.67 15.43
N ALA A 181 -6.55 16.82 14.40
CA ALA A 181 -7.73 15.99 14.21
C ALA A 181 -7.90 14.95 15.33
N MET A 182 -6.81 14.34 15.81
CA MET A 182 -6.83 13.46 16.98
C MET A 182 -7.34 14.19 18.23
N LEU A 183 -6.84 15.39 18.50
CA LEU A 183 -7.31 16.21 19.63
C LEU A 183 -8.80 16.51 19.54
N LEU A 184 -9.29 16.93 18.37
CA LEU A 184 -10.69 17.28 18.15
C LEU A 184 -11.64 16.08 18.23
N THR A 185 -11.15 14.87 17.97
CA THR A 185 -11.92 13.62 18.10
C THR A 185 -11.72 12.92 19.44
N GLY A 186 -10.95 13.52 20.36
CA GLY A 186 -10.71 12.97 21.70
C GLY A 186 -9.76 11.76 21.72
N VAL A 187 -9.01 11.51 20.65
CA VAL A 187 -8.11 10.37 20.53
C VAL A 187 -6.72 10.76 21.03
N GLY A 188 -6.24 10.09 22.08
CA GLY A 188 -4.94 10.37 22.70
C GLY A 188 -3.77 9.61 22.08
N ARG A 189 -4.00 8.46 21.48
CA ARG A 189 -2.97 7.58 20.89
C ARG A 189 -3.43 7.08 19.53
N VAL A 190 -2.47 6.83 18.63
CA VAL A 190 -2.77 6.26 17.31
C VAL A 190 -3.44 4.89 17.43
N SER A 191 -3.03 4.08 18.43
CA SER A 191 -3.63 2.78 18.71
C SER A 191 -5.11 2.81 19.12
N ASP A 192 -5.59 3.98 19.55
CA ASP A 192 -6.95 4.14 20.06
C ASP A 192 -7.90 4.68 18.97
N ILE A 193 -7.38 4.91 17.77
CA ILE A 193 -8.17 5.31 16.61
C ILE A 193 -9.09 4.15 16.21
N SER A 194 -10.39 4.41 16.16
CA SER A 194 -11.41 3.45 15.75
C SER A 194 -12.48 4.12 14.87
N SER A 195 -13.32 3.30 14.28
CA SER A 195 -14.43 3.78 13.44
C SER A 195 -15.47 4.63 14.20
N GLU A 196 -15.45 4.62 15.53
CA GLU A 196 -16.36 5.41 16.37
C GLU A 196 -16.21 6.93 16.19
N ILE A 197 -15.03 7.39 15.75
CA ILE A 197 -14.79 8.81 15.46
C ILE A 197 -15.37 9.27 14.12
N LEU A 198 -15.84 8.33 13.30
CA LEU A 198 -16.41 8.64 11.99
C LEU A 198 -17.92 8.82 12.07
N TYR A 199 -18.43 9.90 11.45
CA TYR A 199 -19.85 10.04 11.25
C TYR A 199 -20.34 8.94 10.28
N GLN A 200 -21.27 8.14 10.76
CA GLN A 200 -21.98 7.14 9.96
C GLN A 200 -23.36 7.73 9.65
N GLY A 201 -23.52 8.25 8.43
CA GLY A 201 -24.79 8.76 7.94
C GLY A 201 -25.81 7.68 7.61
#